data_cf61e0475db8f3c68f2deac368b1b6f4
#
_entry.id   cf61e0475db8f3c68f2deac368b1b6f4
#
_cell.length_a   1.000
_cell.length_b   1.000
_cell.length_c   1.000
_cell.angle_alpha   90.00
_cell.angle_beta   90.00
_cell.angle_gamma   90.00
#
_symmetry.space_group_name_H-M   'P 1'
#
loop_
_entity.id
_entity.type
_entity.pdbx_description
1 polymer ?
#
loop_
_entity_poly.entity_id
_entity_poly.type
_entity_poly.pdbx_seq_one_letter_code
_entity_poly.pdbx_strand_id
1 'polypeptide(L)'
;SNIRELLKTASFDAFSLDYYPEDMVNEATGQTARQSAATALQRSKDFVQNFDHSFENLFIYGDTGVGKTFLTYCIAKELLDSMHSVIYYSAFDLFDAFARNTFSNSDTTEGENDYILNCDLLIIDDLGTELTNSFVASQFFLCINERILRKQSTVISTNLTLGSFM
;
A
#
# COMPACT_ATOMS: atom_id res chain seq x y z
N SER A 1 -5.14 18.59 -1.05
CA SER A 1 -4.98 17.72 0.09
C SER A 1 -3.52 17.63 0.53
N ASN A 2 -3.31 17.21 1.76
CA ASN A 2 -1.99 17.15 2.40
C ASN A 2 -1.01 16.17 1.71
N ILE A 3 -1.50 15.28 0.87
CA ILE A 3 -0.65 14.30 0.17
C ILE A 3 0.40 14.97 -0.70
N ARG A 4 0.04 16.05 -1.39
CA ARG A 4 1.00 16.76 -2.26
C ARG A 4 2.18 17.34 -1.48
N GLU A 5 1.90 17.87 -0.28
CA GLU A 5 2.96 18.41 0.57
C GLU A 5 3.85 17.29 1.11
N LEU A 6 3.25 16.18 1.53
CA LEU A 6 4.00 15.02 2.01
C LEU A 6 4.85 14.38 0.90
N LEU A 7 4.34 14.35 -0.32
CA LEU A 7 5.08 13.80 -1.46
C LEU A 7 6.31 14.64 -1.82
N LYS A 8 6.30 15.93 -1.55
CA LYS A 8 7.45 16.81 -1.84
C LYS A 8 8.69 16.44 -1.03
N THR A 9 8.50 15.93 0.17
CA THR A 9 9.59 15.59 1.09
C THR A 9 9.89 14.10 1.16
N ALA A 10 9.03 13.26 0.59
CA ALA A 10 9.20 11.82 0.63
C ALA A 10 10.30 11.39 -0.36
N SER A 11 11.36 10.80 0.17
CA SER A 11 12.47 10.28 -0.62
C SER A 11 13.04 9.06 0.08
N PHE A 12 13.43 8.04 -0.67
CA PHE A 12 14.11 6.89 -0.09
C PHE A 12 15.40 7.29 0.63
N ASP A 13 16.07 8.33 0.15
CA ASP A 13 17.28 8.82 0.79
C ASP A 13 17.02 9.45 2.16
N ALA A 14 15.81 9.95 2.40
CA ALA A 14 15.41 10.51 3.68
C ALA A 14 15.04 9.43 4.71
N PHE A 15 14.90 8.18 4.29
CA PHE A 15 14.57 7.07 5.19
C PHE A 15 15.84 6.67 5.95
N SER A 16 15.83 6.85 7.27
CA SER A 16 17.00 6.56 8.10
C SER A 16 16.79 5.30 8.93
N LEU A 17 17.69 4.36 8.80
CA LEU A 17 17.71 3.14 9.60
C LEU A 17 18.16 3.38 11.04
N ASP A 18 18.78 4.53 11.32
CA ASP A 18 19.28 4.85 12.65
C ASP A 18 18.18 5.02 13.71
N TYR A 19 16.95 5.28 13.27
CA TYR A 19 15.80 5.37 14.17
C TYR A 19 15.32 4.01 14.66
N TYR A 20 15.84 2.91 14.11
CA TYR A 20 15.36 1.56 14.43
C TYR A 20 16.33 0.84 15.33
N PRO A 21 15.86 0.24 16.45
CA PRO A 21 16.73 -0.49 17.37
C PRO A 21 17.37 -1.72 16.73
N GLU A 22 18.63 -1.96 17.04
CA GLU A 22 19.35 -3.17 16.65
C GLU A 22 19.23 -4.30 17.65
N ASP A 23 18.81 -3.99 18.88
CA ASP A 23 18.82 -4.92 20.00
C ASP A 23 17.45 -5.57 20.28
N MET A 24 16.40 -5.09 19.62
CA MET A 24 15.06 -5.67 19.76
C MET A 24 14.79 -6.64 18.62
N VAL A 25 14.73 -7.92 18.93
CA VAL A 25 14.48 -8.99 17.97
C VAL A 25 13.02 -9.40 18.03
N ASN A 26 12.37 -9.45 16.87
CA ASN A 26 11.03 -10.01 16.76
C ASN A 26 11.13 -11.53 16.80
N GLU A 27 10.48 -12.16 17.80
CA GLU A 27 10.55 -13.61 17.98
C GLU A 27 10.00 -14.41 16.81
N ALA A 28 8.99 -13.85 16.10
CA ALA A 28 8.36 -14.53 14.98
C ALA A 28 9.25 -14.54 13.72
N THR A 29 10.08 -13.51 13.52
CA THR A 29 10.89 -13.37 12.29
C THR A 29 12.39 -13.59 12.54
N GLY A 30 12.84 -13.50 13.79
CA GLY A 30 14.26 -13.54 14.13
C GLY A 30 15.03 -12.29 13.71
N GLN A 31 14.36 -11.25 13.25
CA GLN A 31 14.98 -10.02 12.78
C GLN A 31 14.88 -8.90 13.81
N THR A 32 15.89 -8.04 13.84
CA THR A 32 15.82 -6.77 14.59
C THR A 32 14.89 -5.79 13.86
N ALA A 33 14.44 -4.77 14.58
CA ALA A 33 13.64 -3.71 13.98
C ALA A 33 14.38 -3.04 12.80
N ARG A 34 15.68 -2.83 12.95
CA ARG A 34 16.51 -2.24 11.90
C ARG A 34 16.61 -3.15 10.68
N GLN A 35 16.76 -4.45 10.87
CA GLN A 35 16.79 -5.41 9.77
C GLN A 35 15.46 -5.44 9.02
N SER A 36 14.34 -5.42 9.76
CA SER A 36 13.02 -5.40 9.14
C SER A 36 12.79 -4.12 8.34
N ALA A 37 13.20 -2.98 8.89
CA ALA A 37 13.11 -1.70 8.18
C ALA A 37 13.99 -1.68 6.93
N ALA A 38 15.21 -2.21 7.01
CA ALA A 38 16.11 -2.31 5.86
C ALA A 38 15.54 -3.19 4.76
N THR A 39 14.92 -4.31 5.13
CA THR A 39 14.25 -5.20 4.17
C THR A 39 13.08 -4.50 3.49
N ALA A 40 12.24 -3.81 4.26
CA ALA A 40 11.11 -3.05 3.70
C ALA A 40 11.58 -1.95 2.75
N LEU A 41 12.63 -1.23 3.11
CA LEU A 41 13.23 -0.20 2.26
C LEU A 41 13.75 -0.80 0.95
N GLN A 42 14.49 -1.89 1.01
CA GLN A 42 15.07 -2.50 -0.18
C GLN A 42 13.99 -3.06 -1.10
N ARG A 43 12.97 -3.72 -0.55
CA ARG A 43 11.85 -4.22 -1.34
C ARG A 43 11.06 -3.11 -2.01
N SER A 44 10.91 -1.97 -1.33
CA SER A 44 10.24 -0.80 -1.90
C SER A 44 11.03 -0.21 -3.06
N LYS A 45 12.35 -0.11 -2.93
CA LYS A 45 13.23 0.34 -4.01
C LYS A 45 13.21 -0.61 -5.21
N ASP A 46 13.26 -1.92 -4.95
CA ASP A 46 13.23 -2.93 -6.00
C ASP A 46 11.90 -2.90 -6.75
N PHE A 47 10.79 -2.72 -6.01
CA PHE A 47 9.47 -2.61 -6.59
C PHE A 47 9.38 -1.47 -7.60
N VAL A 48 9.88 -0.29 -7.21
CA VAL A 48 9.90 0.88 -8.09
C VAL A 48 10.81 0.64 -9.30
N GLN A 49 11.99 0.10 -9.06
CA GLN A 49 12.97 -0.14 -10.12
C GLN A 49 12.47 -1.12 -11.17
N ASN A 50 11.75 -2.15 -10.75
CA ASN A 50 11.26 -3.22 -11.63
C ASN A 50 9.83 -3.00 -12.12
N PHE A 51 9.22 -1.88 -11.78
CA PHE A 51 7.79 -1.63 -12.01
C PHE A 51 7.38 -1.82 -13.48
N ASP A 52 8.17 -1.32 -14.42
CA ASP A 52 7.89 -1.42 -15.84
C ASP A 52 8.32 -2.74 -16.47
N HIS A 53 9.07 -3.56 -15.72
CA HIS A 53 9.68 -4.78 -16.26
C HIS A 53 9.00 -6.06 -15.80
N SER A 54 8.31 -6.02 -14.65
CA SER A 54 7.64 -7.19 -14.13
C SER A 54 6.39 -6.76 -13.36
N PHE A 55 5.36 -7.62 -13.42
CA PHE A 55 4.15 -7.41 -12.62
C PHE A 55 4.38 -7.97 -11.23
N GLU A 56 4.24 -7.13 -10.21
CA GLU A 56 4.35 -7.53 -8.80
C GLU A 56 3.40 -6.70 -7.96
N ASN A 57 2.93 -7.28 -6.88
CA ASN A 57 2.28 -6.57 -5.78
C ASN A 57 3.25 -6.52 -4.61
N LEU A 58 3.12 -5.49 -3.77
CA LEU A 58 4.00 -5.31 -2.62
C LEU A 58 3.17 -5.23 -1.34
N PHE A 59 3.52 -6.06 -0.37
CA PHE A 59 3.00 -5.97 0.99
C PHE A 59 4.07 -5.44 1.91
N ILE A 60 3.78 -4.33 2.59
CA ILE A 60 4.65 -3.76 3.61
C ILE A 60 3.95 -3.99 4.95
N TYR A 61 4.50 -4.90 5.74
CA TYR A 61 3.91 -5.27 7.03
C TYR A 61 4.93 -5.12 8.14
N GLY A 62 4.44 -4.98 9.35
CA GLY A 62 5.26 -4.83 10.53
C GLY A 62 4.55 -3.99 11.58
N ASP A 63 5.20 -3.83 12.72
CA ASP A 63 4.65 -3.08 13.83
C ASP A 63 4.53 -1.59 13.50
N THR A 64 3.63 -0.91 14.20
CA THR A 64 3.49 0.54 14.13
C THR A 64 4.85 1.22 14.36
N GLY A 65 5.17 2.21 13.54
CA GLY A 65 6.41 2.96 13.68
C GLY A 65 7.58 2.46 12.85
N VAL A 66 7.39 1.45 12.00
CA VAL A 66 8.45 0.99 11.07
C VAL A 66 8.51 1.81 9.78
N GLY A 67 7.79 2.93 9.70
CA GLY A 67 7.88 3.82 8.55
C GLY A 67 7.12 3.34 7.32
N LYS A 68 6.13 2.47 7.48
CA LYS A 68 5.37 1.91 6.35
C LYS A 68 4.71 2.99 5.50
N THR A 69 4.05 3.94 6.15
CA THR A 69 3.39 5.04 5.46
C THR A 69 4.38 5.91 4.70
N PHE A 70 5.54 6.18 5.30
CA PHE A 70 6.59 6.94 4.61
C PHE A 70 7.09 6.21 3.37
N LEU A 71 7.28 4.89 3.44
CA LEU A 71 7.69 4.10 2.29
C LEU A 71 6.64 4.11 1.18
N THR A 72 5.35 4.06 1.52
CA THR A 72 4.28 4.17 0.50
C THR A 72 4.32 5.52 -0.19
N TYR A 73 4.60 6.60 0.53
CA TYR A 73 4.77 7.92 -0.09
C TYR A 73 5.97 7.98 -1.01
N CYS A 74 7.09 7.37 -0.62
CA CYS A 74 8.27 7.30 -1.48
C CYS A 74 7.98 6.58 -2.79
N ILE A 75 7.28 5.45 -2.71
CA ILE A 75 6.87 4.68 -3.89
C ILE A 75 5.95 5.52 -4.78
N ALA A 76 4.95 6.16 -4.19
CA ALA A 76 4.00 7.00 -4.93
C ALA A 76 4.72 8.12 -5.67
N LYS A 77 5.64 8.81 -5.00
CA LYS A 77 6.39 9.91 -5.60
C LYS A 77 7.24 9.44 -6.77
N GLU A 78 7.99 8.37 -6.60
CA GLU A 78 8.85 7.84 -7.66
C GLU A 78 8.06 7.47 -8.91
N LEU A 79 6.90 6.83 -8.73
CA LEU A 79 6.09 6.41 -9.86
C LEU A 79 5.31 7.57 -10.49
N LEU A 80 4.87 8.54 -9.71
CA LEU A 80 4.29 9.77 -10.26
C LEU A 80 5.32 10.55 -11.07
N ASP A 81 6.56 10.66 -10.57
CA ASP A 81 7.64 11.34 -11.26
C ASP A 81 8.03 10.63 -12.57
N SER A 82 7.80 9.33 -12.66
CA SER A 82 8.03 8.55 -13.87
C SER A 82 6.77 8.39 -14.72
N MET A 83 5.80 9.27 -14.55
CA MET A 83 4.62 9.42 -15.41
C MET A 83 3.60 8.28 -15.31
N HIS A 84 3.58 7.59 -14.18
CA HIS A 84 2.56 6.58 -13.91
C HIS A 84 1.36 7.18 -13.19
N SER A 85 0.18 6.59 -13.37
CA SER A 85 -1.00 6.96 -12.61
C SER A 85 -0.99 6.24 -11.27
N VAL A 86 -1.17 7.00 -10.18
CA VAL A 86 -1.13 6.48 -8.82
C VAL A 86 -2.37 6.96 -8.08
N ILE A 87 -3.08 6.03 -7.47
CA ILE A 87 -4.18 6.33 -6.56
C ILE A 87 -3.79 5.87 -5.17
N TYR A 88 -3.91 6.75 -4.20
CA TYR A 88 -3.55 6.51 -2.81
C TYR A 88 -4.80 6.59 -1.93
N TYR A 89 -5.11 5.49 -1.24
CA TYR A 89 -6.19 5.44 -0.27
C TYR A 89 -5.68 4.91 1.06
N SER A 90 -6.17 5.46 2.17
CA SER A 90 -6.17 4.69 3.39
C SER A 90 -7.16 3.53 3.24
N ALA A 91 -6.97 2.45 3.97
CA ALA A 91 -7.91 1.32 3.92
C ALA A 91 -9.33 1.78 4.28
N PHE A 92 -9.45 2.64 5.29
CA PHE A 92 -10.75 3.18 5.69
C PHE A 92 -11.44 3.92 4.53
N ASP A 93 -10.70 4.79 3.85
CA ASP A 93 -11.27 5.59 2.75
C ASP A 93 -11.64 4.73 1.55
N LEU A 94 -10.85 3.70 1.25
CA LEU A 94 -11.16 2.78 0.16
C LEU A 94 -12.45 2.01 0.43
N PHE A 95 -12.60 1.49 1.65
CA PHE A 95 -13.79 0.73 2.01
C PHE A 95 -15.02 1.62 2.12
N ASP A 96 -14.85 2.88 2.53
CA ASP A 96 -15.91 3.87 2.48
C ASP A 96 -16.35 4.14 1.03
N ALA A 97 -15.40 4.23 0.11
CA ALA A 97 -15.70 4.36 -1.31
C ALA A 97 -16.48 3.15 -1.84
N PHE A 98 -16.09 1.95 -1.45
CA PHE A 98 -16.85 0.73 -1.84
C PHE A 98 -18.28 0.76 -1.29
N ALA A 99 -18.47 1.18 -0.05
CA ALA A 99 -19.79 1.25 0.56
C ALA A 99 -20.68 2.27 -0.16
N ARG A 100 -20.14 3.44 -0.51
CA ARG A 100 -20.87 4.47 -1.27
C ARG A 100 -21.28 3.96 -2.64
N ASN A 101 -20.40 3.27 -3.34
CA ASN A 101 -20.62 2.81 -4.69
C ASN A 101 -21.65 1.68 -4.75
N THR A 102 -21.82 0.92 -3.69
CA THR A 102 -22.81 -0.16 -3.60
C THR A 102 -24.21 0.37 -3.38
N PHE A 103 -24.35 1.49 -2.66
CA PHE A 103 -25.66 2.04 -2.30
C PHE A 103 -26.16 3.12 -3.26
N SER A 104 -25.29 3.65 -4.14
CA SER A 104 -25.71 4.68 -5.09
C SER A 104 -25.66 4.14 -6.52
N ASN A 105 -26.82 4.14 -7.17
CA ASN A 105 -26.93 3.86 -8.62
C ASN A 105 -26.63 5.13 -9.44
N SER A 106 -25.76 6.00 -8.94
CA SER A 106 -25.45 7.24 -9.65
C SER A 106 -24.30 7.04 -10.64
N ASP A 107 -24.43 7.61 -11.81
CA ASP A 107 -23.43 7.53 -12.89
C ASP A 107 -22.04 8.07 -12.46
N THR A 108 -22.00 8.86 -11.39
CA THR A 108 -20.75 9.44 -10.88
C THR A 108 -19.85 8.46 -10.16
N THR A 109 -20.39 7.29 -9.70
CA THR A 109 -19.63 6.29 -8.95
C THR A 109 -18.92 5.28 -9.85
N GLU A 110 -19.42 5.06 -11.06
CA GLU A 110 -18.75 4.17 -12.02
C GLU A 110 -17.36 4.67 -12.37
N GLY A 111 -17.19 6.00 -12.50
CA GLY A 111 -15.88 6.58 -12.80
C GLY A 111 -14.83 6.33 -11.73
N GLU A 112 -15.20 6.43 -10.44
CA GLU A 112 -14.27 6.18 -9.33
C GLU A 112 -13.80 4.73 -9.31
N ASN A 113 -14.71 3.77 -9.49
CA ASN A 113 -14.37 2.35 -9.56
C ASN A 113 -13.46 2.06 -10.76
N ASP A 114 -13.72 2.67 -11.90
CA ASP A 114 -12.88 2.49 -13.09
C ASP A 114 -11.47 3.00 -12.85
N TYR A 115 -11.30 4.13 -12.19
CA TYR A 115 -9.97 4.64 -11.85
C TYR A 115 -9.23 3.72 -10.87
N ILE A 116 -9.93 3.21 -9.86
CA ILE A 116 -9.35 2.27 -8.89
C ILE A 116 -8.86 1.00 -9.60
N LEU A 117 -9.64 0.48 -10.55
CA LEU A 117 -9.30 -0.75 -11.26
C LEU A 117 -8.23 -0.54 -12.33
N ASN A 118 -8.13 0.63 -12.94
CA ASN A 118 -7.29 0.86 -14.12
C ASN A 118 -6.02 1.67 -13.86
N CYS A 119 -5.87 2.32 -12.71
CA CYS A 119 -4.65 3.07 -12.43
C CYS A 119 -3.43 2.14 -12.42
N ASP A 120 -2.27 2.66 -12.77
CA ASP A 120 -1.03 1.89 -12.83
C ASP A 120 -0.65 1.33 -11.45
N LEU A 121 -0.83 2.14 -10.41
CA LEU A 121 -0.55 1.74 -9.03
C LEU A 121 -1.68 2.17 -8.11
N LEU A 122 -2.20 1.22 -7.35
CA LEU A 122 -3.11 1.48 -6.25
C LEU A 122 -2.36 1.25 -4.93
N ILE A 123 -2.36 2.25 -4.06
CA ILE A 123 -1.77 2.11 -2.72
C ILE A 123 -2.91 2.09 -1.71
N ILE A 124 -2.92 1.05 -0.89
CA ILE A 124 -3.85 0.90 0.22
C ILE A 124 -3.04 0.94 1.51
N ASP A 125 -3.13 2.05 2.22
CA ASP A 125 -2.32 2.30 3.40
C ASP A 125 -3.09 1.96 4.68
N ASP A 126 -2.38 1.38 5.62
CA ASP A 126 -2.86 1.11 6.97
C ASP A 126 -4.08 0.16 7.02
N LEU A 127 -3.97 -0.93 6.28
CA LEU A 127 -4.98 -1.99 6.33
C LEU A 127 -4.94 -2.66 7.71
N GLY A 128 -6.08 -2.68 8.37
CA GLY A 128 -6.20 -3.22 9.72
C GLY A 128 -7.32 -4.25 9.82
N THR A 129 -8.19 -4.09 10.80
CA THR A 129 -9.26 -5.03 11.11
C THR A 129 -10.50 -4.89 10.23
N GLU A 130 -10.46 -4.03 9.23
CA GLU A 130 -11.58 -3.80 8.30
C GLU A 130 -12.02 -5.10 7.61
N LEU A 131 -11.08 -6.00 7.34
CA LEU A 131 -11.35 -7.28 6.67
C LEU A 131 -12.15 -8.27 7.51
N THR A 132 -12.41 -7.97 8.78
CA THR A 132 -13.29 -8.80 9.62
C THR A 132 -14.76 -8.71 9.19
N ASN A 133 -15.12 -7.64 8.49
CA ASN A 133 -16.44 -7.50 7.88
C ASN A 133 -16.46 -8.27 6.56
N SER A 134 -17.36 -9.25 6.43
CA SER A 134 -17.40 -10.14 5.25
C SER A 134 -17.74 -9.40 3.96
N PHE A 135 -18.59 -8.37 4.01
CA PHE A 135 -18.92 -7.57 2.83
C PHE A 135 -17.69 -6.78 2.38
N VAL A 136 -17.01 -6.12 3.31
CA VAL A 136 -15.80 -5.36 3.03
C VAL A 136 -14.71 -6.27 2.46
N ALA A 137 -14.51 -7.43 3.06
CA ALA A 137 -13.54 -8.42 2.59
C ALA A 137 -13.84 -8.86 1.16
N SER A 138 -15.12 -9.12 0.84
CA SER A 138 -15.53 -9.49 -0.52
C SER A 138 -15.18 -8.41 -1.53
N GLN A 139 -15.50 -7.15 -1.23
CA GLN A 139 -15.21 -6.03 -2.12
C GLN A 139 -13.71 -5.84 -2.31
N PHE A 140 -12.95 -5.98 -1.24
CA PHE A 140 -11.49 -5.88 -1.28
C PHE A 140 -10.90 -6.96 -2.19
N PHE A 141 -11.28 -8.22 -1.99
CA PHE A 141 -10.73 -9.32 -2.79
C PHE A 141 -11.15 -9.24 -4.25
N LEU A 142 -12.37 -8.79 -4.54
CA LEU A 142 -12.80 -8.54 -5.93
C LEU A 142 -11.93 -7.48 -6.59
N CYS A 143 -11.66 -6.38 -5.90
CA CYS A 143 -10.83 -5.30 -6.40
C CYS A 143 -9.40 -5.80 -6.70
N ILE A 144 -8.78 -6.47 -5.73
CA ILE A 144 -7.42 -6.98 -5.88
C ILE A 144 -7.35 -8.00 -7.02
N ASN A 145 -8.31 -8.91 -7.09
CA ASN A 145 -8.33 -9.94 -8.13
C ASN A 145 -8.47 -9.35 -9.53
N GLU A 146 -9.36 -8.35 -9.69
CA GLU A 146 -9.51 -7.65 -10.98
C GLU A 146 -8.21 -6.95 -11.39
N ARG A 147 -7.56 -6.29 -10.44
CA ARG A 147 -6.29 -5.63 -10.74
C ARG A 147 -5.20 -6.64 -11.13
N ILE A 148 -5.17 -7.80 -10.48
CA ILE A 148 -4.25 -8.88 -10.84
C ILE A 148 -4.52 -9.35 -12.28
N LEU A 149 -5.77 -9.58 -12.63
CA LEU A 149 -6.15 -10.00 -13.98
C LEU A 149 -5.76 -8.98 -15.03
N ARG A 150 -5.79 -7.69 -14.69
CA ARG A 150 -5.37 -6.60 -15.58
C ARG A 150 -3.88 -6.31 -15.51
N LYS A 151 -3.13 -7.05 -14.70
CA LYS A 151 -1.69 -6.85 -14.43
C LYS A 151 -1.39 -5.43 -13.95
N GLN A 152 -2.26 -4.91 -13.10
CA GLN A 152 -2.08 -3.63 -12.43
C GLN A 152 -1.59 -3.85 -11.01
N SER A 153 -0.49 -3.20 -10.63
CA SER A 153 0.17 -3.43 -9.36
C SER A 153 -0.53 -2.74 -8.20
N THR A 154 -0.52 -3.38 -7.04
CA THR A 154 -1.09 -2.85 -5.81
C THR A 154 -0.05 -2.93 -4.69
N VAL A 155 0.06 -1.86 -3.92
CA VAL A 155 0.88 -1.80 -2.71
C VAL A 155 -0.05 -1.72 -1.51
N ILE A 156 0.13 -2.59 -0.54
CA ILE A 156 -0.66 -2.62 0.68
C ILE A 156 0.27 -2.51 1.87
N SER A 157 0.04 -1.52 2.73
CA SER A 157 0.70 -1.47 4.03
C SER A 157 -0.27 -1.92 5.11
N THR A 158 0.23 -2.66 6.07
CA THR A 158 -0.60 -3.22 7.14
C THR A 158 0.21 -3.45 8.40
N ASN A 159 -0.44 -3.31 9.55
CA ASN A 159 0.11 -3.73 10.84
C ASN A 159 -0.36 -5.13 11.24
N LEU A 160 -1.17 -5.78 10.43
CA LEU A 160 -1.54 -7.17 10.63
C LEU A 160 -0.39 -8.08 10.25
N THR A 161 -0.28 -9.22 10.92
CA THR A 161 0.68 -10.25 10.54
C THR A 161 0.17 -11.04 9.35
N LEU A 162 1.08 -11.66 8.58
CA LEU A 162 0.68 -12.50 7.45
C LEU A 162 -0.27 -13.63 7.87
N GLY A 163 -0.12 -14.15 9.08
CA GLY A 163 -1.02 -15.17 9.62
C GLY A 163 -2.47 -14.72 9.76
N SER A 164 -2.71 -13.40 9.85
CA SER A 164 -4.05 -12.85 9.96
C SER A 164 -4.83 -12.91 8.64
N PHE A 165 -4.17 -13.15 7.52
CA PHE A 165 -4.78 -13.25 6.20
C PHE A 165 -5.05 -14.69 5.74
N MET A 166 -4.60 -15.66 6.51
CA MET A 166 -4.77 -17.07 6.19
C MET A 166 -5.92 -17.74 6.94
#